data_12c51a5add0ef72eef13c6bf4ffb1ef9
#
_entry.id   12c51a5add0ef72eef13c6bf4ffb1ef9
#
_cell.length_a   1.000
_cell.length_b   1.000
_cell.length_c   1.000
_cell.angle_alpha   90.00
_cell.angle_beta   90.00
_cell.angle_gamma   90.00
#
_symmetry.space_group_name_H-M   'P 1'
#
loop_
_entity.id
_entity.type
_entity.pdbx_description
1 polymer ?
#
loop_
_entity_poly.entity_id
_entity_poly.type
_entity_poly.pdbx_seq_one_letter_code
_entity_poly.pdbx_strand_id
1 'polypeptide(L)'
;MTLYDELVARGLIAQVTDEEEIKDLINNGKATFYIGFDPTADSLHVGHFMALCLMKRLQMAGNKPIALIGGGTAMIGDPSGRTDMRQMMTPETIQHNCDCFKKQMSRFIDFSDGKALMVNNADWLMDLNYIDVLREVGAHFSVNRMLTAECYKQRMEKGLSFLEFNYMIMQSYDFYTLYQKYGCNMEFGGDDQWSNMLGGTELIRRKLGKVAYAMTINLLLNSEGKKMGKTQSGAVWLDPEKTSPFDFFQYWRNVADSDVLKCIRMLTFLPLEEIDAMESWEGAQLNKAKEILAFELTKLVHGEEEATKAKNASHALFAGGGDSAHMPTTELSAADFADGDLDILSLLVKSGLAPSRSDARRAVEQGGVSLADEKVTDIRASYNADVFGADGLVLKRGKKKFVKIVVK
;
A
#
# COMPACT_ATOMS: atom_id res chain seq x y z
N MET A 1 -7.21 -24.23 14.41
CA MET A 1 -6.80 -22.83 14.76
C MET A 1 -7.98 -21.93 14.45
N THR A 2 -8.38 -21.03 15.37
CA THR A 2 -9.44 -20.05 15.10
C THR A 2 -8.90 -18.91 14.25
N LEU A 3 -9.78 -18.07 13.69
CA LEU A 3 -9.35 -16.90 12.93
C LEU A 3 -8.52 -15.93 13.80
N TYR A 4 -8.99 -15.66 15.03
CA TYR A 4 -8.25 -14.78 15.95
C TYR A 4 -6.84 -15.33 16.24
N ASP A 5 -6.73 -16.63 16.52
CA ASP A 5 -5.42 -17.26 16.75
C ASP A 5 -4.51 -17.17 15.52
N GLU A 6 -5.08 -17.30 14.31
CA GLU A 6 -4.33 -17.12 13.07
C GLU A 6 -3.81 -15.66 12.94
N LEU A 7 -4.64 -14.67 13.26
CA LEU A 7 -4.21 -13.26 13.23
C LEU A 7 -3.08 -12.98 14.22
N VAL A 8 -3.16 -13.58 15.43
CA VAL A 8 -2.09 -13.51 16.44
C VAL A 8 -0.81 -14.18 15.91
N ALA A 9 -0.90 -15.42 15.42
CA ALA A 9 0.25 -16.17 14.90
C ALA A 9 0.91 -15.49 13.70
N ARG A 10 0.13 -14.74 12.91
CA ARG A 10 0.66 -13.91 11.81
C ARG A 10 1.27 -12.57 12.28
N GLY A 11 1.17 -12.24 13.57
CA GLY A 11 1.67 -10.98 14.11
C GLY A 11 0.88 -9.76 13.64
N LEU A 12 -0.40 -9.92 13.33
CA LEU A 12 -1.23 -8.84 12.79
C LEU A 12 -1.82 -7.97 13.89
N ILE A 13 -2.20 -8.50 15.03
CA ILE A 13 -2.92 -7.79 16.09
C ILE A 13 -1.96 -6.88 16.87
N ALA A 14 -2.33 -5.61 17.06
CA ALA A 14 -1.63 -4.65 17.91
C ALA A 14 -2.41 -4.35 19.18
N GLN A 15 -3.62 -3.79 19.08
CA GLN A 15 -4.47 -3.43 20.21
C GLN A 15 -5.91 -3.87 19.96
N VAL A 16 -6.62 -4.19 21.03
CA VAL A 16 -8.05 -4.58 21.02
C VAL A 16 -8.79 -3.92 22.17
N THR A 17 -10.04 -3.55 21.99
CA THR A 17 -10.88 -2.98 23.06
C THR A 17 -11.41 -4.03 24.02
N ASP A 18 -11.75 -5.22 23.53
CA ASP A 18 -12.24 -6.36 24.30
C ASP A 18 -11.88 -7.64 23.54
N GLU A 19 -10.93 -8.40 24.07
CA GLU A 19 -10.39 -9.56 23.40
C GLU A 19 -11.40 -10.69 23.26
N GLU A 20 -12.16 -10.99 24.30
CA GLU A 20 -13.09 -12.12 24.31
C GLU A 20 -14.28 -11.88 23.39
N GLU A 21 -14.85 -10.68 23.42
CA GLU A 21 -15.96 -10.32 22.55
C GLU A 21 -15.52 -10.26 21.08
N ILE A 22 -14.34 -9.72 20.80
CA ILE A 22 -13.78 -9.66 19.44
C ILE A 22 -13.52 -11.08 18.92
N LYS A 23 -12.98 -11.99 19.75
CA LYS A 23 -12.84 -13.41 19.40
C LYS A 23 -14.17 -14.05 19.03
N ASP A 24 -15.22 -13.84 19.85
CA ASP A 24 -16.55 -14.39 19.53
C ASP A 24 -17.07 -13.84 18.20
N LEU A 25 -16.96 -12.54 17.98
CA LEU A 25 -17.45 -11.89 16.77
C LEU A 25 -16.76 -12.42 15.51
N ILE A 26 -15.44 -12.35 15.44
CA ILE A 26 -14.71 -12.66 14.20
C ILE A 26 -14.62 -14.15 13.92
N ASN A 27 -14.50 -14.99 14.95
CA ASN A 27 -14.41 -16.44 14.79
C ASN A 27 -15.73 -17.08 14.33
N ASN A 28 -16.86 -16.44 14.64
CA ASN A 28 -18.19 -16.94 14.31
C ASN A 28 -18.86 -16.21 13.11
N GLY A 29 -18.12 -15.38 12.39
CA GLY A 29 -18.67 -14.65 11.24
C GLY A 29 -19.73 -13.61 11.60
N LYS A 30 -19.73 -13.11 12.84
CA LYS A 30 -20.73 -12.17 13.36
C LYS A 30 -20.31 -10.70 13.23
N ALA A 31 -19.05 -10.43 12.87
CA ALA A 31 -18.59 -9.07 12.72
C ALA A 31 -19.08 -8.47 11.40
N THR A 32 -19.81 -7.36 11.50
CA THR A 32 -19.92 -6.38 10.43
C THR A 32 -18.94 -5.28 10.76
N PHE A 33 -17.91 -5.13 9.96
CA PHE A 33 -16.79 -4.27 10.29
C PHE A 33 -16.43 -3.32 9.15
N TYR A 34 -15.79 -2.21 9.49
CA TYR A 34 -15.27 -1.32 8.46
C TYR A 34 -13.78 -1.04 8.59
N ILE A 35 -13.18 -0.68 7.47
CA ILE A 35 -11.87 -0.05 7.38
C ILE A 35 -12.04 1.18 6.48
N GLY A 36 -11.50 2.32 6.94
CA GLY A 36 -11.52 3.58 6.22
C GLY A 36 -10.30 3.76 5.31
N PHE A 37 -10.51 4.33 4.13
CA PHE A 37 -9.49 4.62 3.14
C PHE A 37 -9.68 6.02 2.57
N ASP A 38 -8.84 6.97 3.00
CA ASP A 38 -8.82 8.32 2.45
C ASP A 38 -8.22 8.33 1.04
N PRO A 39 -8.96 8.78 0.02
CA PRO A 39 -8.53 8.75 -1.39
C PRO A 39 -7.54 9.88 -1.70
N THR A 40 -6.37 9.84 -1.07
CA THR A 40 -5.32 10.87 -1.18
C THR A 40 -4.46 10.74 -2.44
N ALA A 41 -4.72 9.75 -3.28
CA ALA A 41 -4.12 9.52 -4.60
C ALA A 41 -5.10 8.71 -5.47
N ASP A 42 -4.85 8.66 -6.76
CA ASP A 42 -5.64 7.91 -7.74
C ASP A 42 -5.30 6.40 -7.77
N SER A 43 -4.56 5.90 -6.80
CA SER A 43 -4.28 4.48 -6.61
C SER A 43 -4.04 4.14 -5.15
N LEU A 44 -4.43 2.93 -4.77
CA LEU A 44 -3.96 2.26 -3.58
C LEU A 44 -2.47 1.90 -3.73
N HIS A 45 -1.76 1.79 -2.62
CA HIS A 45 -0.34 1.42 -2.58
C HIS A 45 -0.09 0.37 -1.49
N VAL A 46 1.14 -0.16 -1.41
CA VAL A 46 1.54 -1.17 -0.43
C VAL A 46 1.18 -0.80 1.02
N GLY A 47 1.13 0.49 1.37
CA GLY A 47 0.68 0.92 2.70
C GLY A 47 -0.78 0.57 3.03
N HIS A 48 -1.65 0.43 2.02
CA HIS A 48 -3.04 0.00 2.19
C HIS A 48 -3.19 -1.54 2.10
N PHE A 49 -2.17 -2.20 1.57
CA PHE A 49 -2.24 -3.61 1.21
C PHE A 49 -2.52 -4.52 2.40
N MET A 50 -1.92 -4.23 3.56
CA MET A 50 -2.14 -5.03 4.77
C MET A 50 -3.59 -4.93 5.26
N ALA A 51 -4.19 -3.74 5.20
CA ALA A 51 -5.60 -3.54 5.53
C ALA A 51 -6.52 -4.31 4.57
N LEU A 52 -6.20 -4.33 3.27
CA LEU A 52 -6.95 -5.12 2.28
C LEU A 52 -6.80 -6.63 2.50
N CYS A 53 -5.60 -7.11 2.85
CA CYS A 53 -5.38 -8.51 3.20
C CYS A 53 -6.15 -8.93 4.45
N LEU A 54 -6.17 -8.08 5.48
CA LEU A 54 -6.99 -8.31 6.67
C LEU A 54 -8.48 -8.38 6.32
N MET A 55 -8.97 -7.39 5.56
CA MET A 55 -10.38 -7.32 5.14
C MET A 55 -10.80 -8.58 4.37
N LYS A 56 -9.96 -9.03 3.42
CA LYS A 56 -10.16 -10.28 2.67
C LYS A 56 -10.18 -11.50 3.59
N ARG A 57 -9.25 -11.59 4.53
CA ARG A 57 -9.13 -12.72 5.47
C ARG A 57 -10.37 -12.83 6.37
N LEU A 58 -10.83 -11.71 6.92
CA LEU A 58 -12.06 -11.64 7.71
C LEU A 58 -13.30 -12.01 6.87
N GLN A 59 -13.37 -11.55 5.61
CA GLN A 59 -14.45 -11.93 4.71
C GLN A 59 -14.48 -13.42 4.40
N MET A 60 -13.32 -14.03 4.13
CA MET A 60 -13.20 -15.48 3.91
C MET A 60 -13.69 -16.30 5.11
N ALA A 61 -13.61 -15.76 6.31
CA ALA A 61 -14.12 -16.37 7.55
C ALA A 61 -15.59 -16.04 7.84
N GLY A 62 -16.32 -15.46 6.87
CA GLY A 62 -17.76 -15.20 6.95
C GLY A 62 -18.14 -13.86 7.56
N ASN A 63 -17.17 -13.01 7.94
CA ASN A 63 -17.46 -11.66 8.42
C ASN A 63 -17.79 -10.71 7.26
N LYS A 64 -18.57 -9.67 7.54
CA LYS A 64 -19.06 -8.73 6.53
C LYS A 64 -18.25 -7.43 6.52
N PRO A 65 -17.38 -7.20 5.53
CA PRO A 65 -16.61 -5.97 5.42
C PRO A 65 -17.42 -4.81 4.85
N ILE A 66 -17.14 -3.62 5.35
CA ILE A 66 -17.54 -2.34 4.77
C ILE A 66 -16.27 -1.58 4.41
N ALA A 67 -16.02 -1.38 3.13
CA ALA A 67 -14.98 -0.49 2.65
C ALA A 67 -15.51 0.94 2.68
N LEU A 68 -15.03 1.74 3.64
CA LEU A 68 -15.39 3.15 3.75
C LEU A 68 -14.41 3.99 2.95
N ILE A 69 -14.89 4.62 1.89
CA ILE A 69 -14.11 5.61 1.14
C ILE A 69 -14.26 6.97 1.82
N GLY A 70 -13.14 7.56 2.21
CA GLY A 70 -13.09 8.82 2.93
C GLY A 70 -13.22 10.05 2.03
N GLY A 71 -14.28 10.15 1.20
CA GLY A 71 -14.48 11.30 0.32
C GLY A 71 -14.66 12.62 1.08
N GLY A 72 -15.36 12.60 2.22
CA GLY A 72 -15.52 13.75 3.10
C GLY A 72 -14.27 14.01 3.96
N THR A 73 -13.73 12.95 4.60
CA THR A 73 -12.55 13.07 5.46
C THR A 73 -11.29 13.47 4.70
N ALA A 74 -11.15 13.10 3.43
CA ALA A 74 -10.03 13.52 2.59
C ALA A 74 -9.97 15.03 2.32
N MET A 75 -11.10 15.74 2.47
CA MET A 75 -11.12 17.21 2.39
C MET A 75 -10.46 17.87 3.60
N ILE A 76 -10.37 17.16 4.71
CA ILE A 76 -9.77 17.63 5.98
C ILE A 76 -8.33 17.12 6.09
N GLY A 77 -8.13 15.82 5.93
CA GLY A 77 -6.84 15.15 6.03
C GLY A 77 -6.49 14.65 7.43
N ASP A 78 -6.25 13.35 7.54
CA ASP A 78 -5.87 12.69 8.78
C ASP A 78 -4.48 13.16 9.28
N PRO A 79 -4.38 13.68 10.51
CA PRO A 79 -3.11 14.07 11.13
C PRO A 79 -2.30 12.89 11.68
N SER A 80 -2.90 11.70 11.84
CA SER A 80 -2.30 10.55 12.51
C SER A 80 -1.00 10.08 11.84
N GLY A 81 0.05 9.89 12.65
CA GLY A 81 1.35 9.41 12.17
C GLY A 81 2.06 10.36 11.20
N ARG A 82 1.78 11.65 11.25
CA ARG A 82 2.36 12.69 10.38
C ARG A 82 2.94 13.84 11.18
N THR A 83 3.89 14.51 10.57
CA THR A 83 4.52 15.73 11.12
C THR A 83 4.01 17.00 10.44
N ASP A 84 3.46 16.89 9.21
CA ASP A 84 3.05 18.03 8.40
C ASP A 84 1.60 17.88 7.94
N MET A 85 0.90 19.02 7.76
CA MET A 85 -0.47 19.06 7.26
C MET A 85 -0.54 18.51 5.83
N ARG A 86 -1.64 17.82 5.48
CA ARG A 86 -1.89 17.37 4.11
C ARG A 86 -2.20 18.56 3.20
N GLN A 87 -1.81 18.43 1.93
CA GLN A 87 -2.27 19.36 0.90
C GLN A 87 -3.77 19.15 0.67
N MET A 88 -4.51 20.25 0.59
CA MET A 88 -5.93 20.22 0.27
C MET A 88 -6.12 19.84 -1.20
N MET A 89 -6.99 18.87 -1.44
CA MET A 89 -7.39 18.44 -2.78
C MET A 89 -8.73 19.04 -3.17
N THR A 90 -8.98 19.19 -4.49
CA THR A 90 -10.28 19.62 -4.97
C THR A 90 -11.32 18.49 -4.87
N PRO A 91 -12.63 18.79 -4.76
CA PRO A 91 -13.67 17.77 -4.75
C PRO A 91 -13.63 16.85 -5.98
N GLU A 92 -13.30 17.39 -7.17
CA GLU A 92 -13.21 16.63 -8.42
C GLU A 92 -12.05 15.61 -8.35
N THR A 93 -10.89 16.02 -7.83
CA THR A 93 -9.75 15.13 -7.61
C THR A 93 -10.10 14.01 -6.63
N ILE A 94 -10.77 14.34 -5.53
CA ILE A 94 -11.21 13.36 -4.53
C ILE A 94 -12.19 12.37 -5.16
N GLN A 95 -13.17 12.84 -5.94
CA GLN A 95 -14.14 11.97 -6.61
C GLN A 95 -13.45 11.01 -7.59
N HIS A 96 -12.52 11.51 -8.42
CA HIS A 96 -11.73 10.66 -9.30
C HIS A 96 -10.97 9.57 -8.53
N ASN A 97 -10.30 9.95 -7.45
CA ASN A 97 -9.57 9.01 -6.61
C ASN A 97 -10.49 7.96 -5.94
N CYS A 98 -11.69 8.37 -5.51
CA CYS A 98 -12.72 7.46 -4.99
C CYS A 98 -13.06 6.37 -6.02
N ASP A 99 -13.27 6.75 -7.28
CA ASP A 99 -13.64 5.81 -8.34
C ASP A 99 -12.49 4.84 -8.68
N CYS A 100 -11.25 5.32 -8.63
CA CYS A 100 -10.06 4.48 -8.76
C CYS A 100 -9.96 3.46 -7.61
N PHE A 101 -10.19 3.88 -6.37
CA PHE A 101 -10.17 2.98 -5.20
C PHE A 101 -11.24 1.89 -5.29
N LYS A 102 -12.47 2.25 -5.66
CA LYS A 102 -13.57 1.29 -5.86
C LYS A 102 -13.18 0.17 -6.82
N LYS A 103 -12.62 0.53 -7.98
CA LYS A 103 -12.17 -0.42 -8.99
C LYS A 103 -11.08 -1.35 -8.47
N GLN A 104 -10.10 -0.80 -7.72
CA GLN A 104 -8.98 -1.58 -7.21
C GLN A 104 -9.40 -2.51 -6.06
N MET A 105 -10.22 -2.05 -5.13
CA MET A 105 -10.70 -2.84 -3.98
C MET A 105 -11.52 -4.06 -4.42
N SER A 106 -12.28 -3.96 -5.50
CA SER A 106 -13.08 -5.07 -6.05
C SER A 106 -12.24 -6.27 -6.52
N ARG A 107 -10.90 -6.13 -6.62
CA ARG A 107 -10.00 -7.26 -6.87
C ARG A 107 -9.69 -8.07 -5.61
N PHE A 108 -9.84 -7.48 -4.43
CA PHE A 108 -9.53 -8.10 -3.15
C PHE A 108 -10.78 -8.59 -2.43
N ILE A 109 -11.84 -7.80 -2.47
CA ILE A 109 -13.07 -7.97 -1.70
C ILE A 109 -14.20 -8.35 -2.65
N ASP A 110 -14.96 -9.37 -2.28
CA ASP A 110 -16.18 -9.78 -2.99
C ASP A 110 -17.35 -8.94 -2.53
N PHE A 111 -17.80 -8.03 -3.40
CA PHE A 111 -18.96 -7.16 -3.17
C PHE A 111 -20.26 -7.74 -3.73
N SER A 112 -20.24 -8.93 -4.33
CA SER A 112 -21.42 -9.56 -4.87
C SER A 112 -22.42 -9.94 -3.77
N ASP A 113 -23.70 -9.97 -4.10
CA ASP A 113 -24.77 -10.48 -3.25
C ASP A 113 -24.82 -9.90 -1.82
N GLY A 114 -24.30 -8.69 -1.62
CA GLY A 114 -24.24 -8.04 -0.31
C GLY A 114 -23.24 -8.64 0.68
N LYS A 115 -22.28 -9.45 0.21
CA LYS A 115 -21.21 -10.02 1.03
C LYS A 115 -20.27 -8.96 1.60
N ALA A 116 -20.18 -7.81 0.95
CA ALA A 116 -19.48 -6.63 1.41
C ALA A 116 -20.23 -5.38 0.98
N LEU A 117 -19.95 -4.25 1.63
CA LEU A 117 -20.44 -2.95 1.23
C LEU A 117 -19.27 -2.02 0.89
N MET A 118 -19.51 -1.11 -0.03
CA MET A 118 -18.62 0.01 -0.32
C MET A 118 -19.44 1.29 -0.20
N VAL A 119 -19.02 2.17 0.69
CA VAL A 119 -19.74 3.41 1.03
C VAL A 119 -18.77 4.58 1.03
N ASN A 120 -19.28 5.79 0.81
CA ASN A 120 -18.51 7.03 0.85
C ASN A 120 -19.01 7.90 2.00
N ASN A 121 -18.12 8.33 2.90
CA ASN A 121 -18.52 9.17 4.02
C ASN A 121 -18.93 10.60 3.59
N ALA A 122 -18.63 11.02 2.38
CA ALA A 122 -19.18 12.25 1.82
C ALA A 122 -20.72 12.24 1.80
N ASP A 123 -21.35 11.06 1.66
CA ASP A 123 -22.82 10.89 1.60
C ASP A 123 -23.53 11.33 2.89
N TRP A 124 -22.81 11.49 3.99
CA TRP A 124 -23.37 11.99 5.26
C TRP A 124 -22.59 13.14 5.89
N LEU A 125 -21.28 13.27 5.63
CA LEU A 125 -20.48 14.33 6.20
C LEU A 125 -20.72 15.69 5.52
N MET A 126 -21.02 15.69 4.20
CA MET A 126 -21.17 16.93 3.44
C MET A 126 -22.47 17.67 3.76
N ASP A 127 -23.50 16.96 4.22
CA ASP A 127 -24.83 17.53 4.53
C ASP A 127 -24.98 17.89 6.01
N LEU A 128 -23.93 17.71 6.83
CA LEU A 128 -24.00 18.00 8.27
C LEU A 128 -24.12 19.50 8.54
N ASN A 129 -25.13 19.87 9.34
CA ASN A 129 -25.21 21.21 9.87
C ASN A 129 -24.18 21.40 10.98
N TYR A 130 -23.36 22.43 10.90
CA TYR A 130 -22.27 22.68 11.86
C TYR A 130 -22.75 22.82 13.31
N ILE A 131 -23.85 23.51 13.54
CA ILE A 131 -24.41 23.71 14.89
C ILE A 131 -24.93 22.40 15.46
N ASP A 132 -25.58 21.58 14.63
CA ASP A 132 -26.09 20.27 15.06
C ASP A 132 -24.92 19.34 15.40
N VAL A 133 -23.85 19.33 14.62
CA VAL A 133 -22.63 18.56 14.94
C VAL A 133 -22.04 18.97 16.28
N LEU A 134 -21.92 20.28 16.55
CA LEU A 134 -21.38 20.75 17.82
C LEU A 134 -22.27 20.34 19.02
N ARG A 135 -23.57 20.40 18.88
CA ARG A 135 -24.51 20.06 19.95
C ARG A 135 -24.66 18.56 20.16
N GLU A 136 -24.83 17.80 19.06
CA GLU A 136 -25.19 16.39 19.13
C GLU A 136 -23.99 15.45 19.17
N VAL A 137 -22.85 15.88 18.65
CA VAL A 137 -21.62 15.09 18.59
C VAL A 137 -20.54 15.72 19.45
N GLY A 138 -20.23 17.00 19.24
CA GLY A 138 -19.16 17.72 19.93
C GLY A 138 -19.31 17.69 21.45
N ALA A 139 -20.55 17.75 21.98
CA ALA A 139 -20.82 17.65 23.41
C ALA A 139 -20.33 16.35 24.06
N HIS A 140 -20.05 15.31 23.28
CA HIS A 140 -19.52 14.04 23.77
C HIS A 140 -17.99 13.95 23.78
N PHE A 141 -17.29 14.98 23.26
CA PHE A 141 -15.84 15.03 23.18
C PHE A 141 -15.26 16.05 24.14
N SER A 142 -14.26 15.64 24.92
CA SER A 142 -13.50 16.55 25.78
C SER A 142 -12.23 16.99 25.05
N VAL A 143 -12.08 18.29 24.83
CA VAL A 143 -10.87 18.87 24.20
C VAL A 143 -9.60 18.45 24.96
N ASN A 144 -9.63 18.53 26.32
CA ASN A 144 -8.48 18.13 27.14
C ASN A 144 -8.08 16.65 26.87
N ARG A 145 -9.06 15.76 26.77
CA ARG A 145 -8.80 14.33 26.46
C ARG A 145 -8.30 14.16 25.03
N MET A 146 -8.88 14.85 24.06
CA MET A 146 -8.44 14.80 22.67
C MET A 146 -6.98 15.25 22.52
N LEU A 147 -6.58 16.34 23.18
CA LEU A 147 -5.21 16.86 23.14
C LEU A 147 -4.17 15.90 23.73
N THR A 148 -4.56 14.93 24.55
CA THR A 148 -3.66 13.89 25.05
C THR A 148 -3.53 12.70 24.10
N ALA A 149 -4.35 12.64 23.05
CA ALA A 149 -4.35 11.55 22.09
C ALA A 149 -3.05 11.51 21.26
N GLU A 150 -2.53 10.30 21.03
CA GLU A 150 -1.26 10.11 20.32
C GLU A 150 -1.26 10.68 18.90
N CYS A 151 -2.41 10.60 18.22
CA CYS A 151 -2.58 11.14 16.86
C CYS A 151 -2.31 12.66 16.77
N TYR A 152 -2.43 13.41 17.86
CA TYR A 152 -2.20 14.85 17.86
C TYR A 152 -0.82 15.26 18.38
N LYS A 153 -0.15 14.45 19.21
CA LYS A 153 1.12 14.81 19.87
C LYS A 153 2.19 15.34 18.89
N GLN A 154 2.44 14.60 17.82
CA GLN A 154 3.46 15.00 16.84
C GLN A 154 3.09 16.28 16.08
N ARG A 155 1.78 16.51 15.86
CA ARG A 155 1.30 17.70 15.17
C ARG A 155 1.32 18.93 16.09
N MET A 156 1.08 18.78 17.39
CA MET A 156 1.10 19.89 18.35
C MET A 156 2.46 20.60 18.39
N GLU A 157 3.56 19.88 18.22
CA GLU A 157 4.91 20.47 18.17
C GLU A 157 5.11 21.45 17.00
N LYS A 158 4.43 21.20 15.86
CA LYS A 158 4.51 22.01 14.64
C LYS A 158 3.28 22.91 14.40
N GLY A 159 2.30 22.85 15.29
CA GLY A 159 1.05 23.57 15.19
C GLY A 159 -0.07 22.72 14.57
N LEU A 160 -0.94 22.18 15.43
CA LEU A 160 -2.17 21.47 15.05
C LEU A 160 -3.24 22.49 14.65
N SER A 161 -3.75 22.41 13.42
CA SER A 161 -4.84 23.27 12.99
C SER A 161 -6.19 22.80 13.54
N PHE A 162 -7.15 23.74 13.67
CA PHE A 162 -8.52 23.41 14.06
C PHE A 162 -9.17 22.44 13.05
N LEU A 163 -8.81 22.54 11.78
CA LEU A 163 -9.26 21.63 10.72
C LEU A 163 -8.86 20.18 11.06
N GLU A 164 -7.56 19.94 11.26
CA GLU A 164 -7.01 18.62 11.59
C GLU A 164 -7.55 18.08 12.93
N PHE A 165 -7.76 18.97 13.91
CA PHE A 165 -8.30 18.60 15.21
C PHE A 165 -9.71 17.99 15.13
N ASN A 166 -10.50 18.37 14.14
CA ASN A 166 -11.84 17.82 13.93
C ASN A 166 -11.84 16.43 13.27
N TYR A 167 -10.72 15.95 12.74
CA TYR A 167 -10.67 14.66 12.04
C TYR A 167 -11.14 13.49 12.91
N MET A 168 -10.70 13.43 14.17
CA MET A 168 -11.16 12.40 15.12
C MET A 168 -12.68 12.41 15.30
N ILE A 169 -13.30 13.57 15.34
CA ILE A 169 -14.76 13.72 15.50
C ILE A 169 -15.47 13.17 14.26
N MET A 170 -14.94 13.46 13.07
CA MET A 170 -15.50 12.99 11.79
C MET A 170 -15.41 11.46 11.67
N GLN A 171 -14.25 10.86 11.96
CA GLN A 171 -14.10 9.40 11.95
C GLN A 171 -14.98 8.73 13.00
N SER A 172 -15.13 9.33 14.17
CA SER A 172 -16.05 8.85 15.21
C SER A 172 -17.51 8.90 14.75
N TYR A 173 -17.88 9.93 14.00
CA TYR A 173 -19.21 10.07 13.41
C TYR A 173 -19.43 9.06 12.28
N ASP A 174 -18.41 8.72 11.52
CA ASP A 174 -18.45 7.65 10.52
C ASP A 174 -18.82 6.32 11.19
N PHE A 175 -18.12 5.93 12.25
CA PHE A 175 -18.43 4.68 12.97
C PHE A 175 -19.86 4.67 13.51
N TYR A 176 -20.27 5.78 14.16
CA TYR A 176 -21.63 5.95 14.64
C TYR A 176 -22.69 5.81 13.54
N THR A 177 -22.45 6.41 12.37
CA THR A 177 -23.35 6.33 11.21
C THR A 177 -23.40 4.92 10.64
N LEU A 178 -22.25 4.27 10.50
CA LEU A 178 -22.15 2.89 10.01
C LEU A 178 -22.81 1.90 10.97
N TYR A 179 -22.68 2.12 12.27
CA TYR A 179 -23.37 1.33 13.29
C TYR A 179 -24.89 1.40 13.10
N GLN A 180 -25.43 2.60 12.97
CA GLN A 180 -26.88 2.80 12.82
C GLN A 180 -27.42 2.30 11.48
N LYS A 181 -26.74 2.59 10.37
CA LYS A 181 -27.24 2.28 9.03
C LYS A 181 -27.02 0.82 8.63
N TYR A 182 -25.92 0.21 9.05
CA TYR A 182 -25.49 -1.08 8.54
C TYR A 182 -25.21 -2.13 9.62
N GLY A 183 -25.43 -1.80 10.90
CA GLY A 183 -25.11 -2.69 12.02
C GLY A 183 -23.61 -2.94 12.17
N CYS A 184 -22.78 -2.00 11.74
CA CYS A 184 -21.34 -2.09 11.83
C CYS A 184 -20.89 -2.09 13.30
N ASN A 185 -20.45 -3.22 13.82
CA ASN A 185 -20.12 -3.41 15.24
C ASN A 185 -18.62 -3.42 15.52
N MET A 186 -17.76 -3.35 14.48
CA MET A 186 -16.31 -3.31 14.62
C MET A 186 -15.64 -2.32 13.66
N GLU A 187 -14.57 -1.69 14.16
CA GLU A 187 -13.66 -0.89 13.36
C GLU A 187 -12.26 -1.52 13.38
N PHE A 188 -11.63 -1.61 12.21
CA PHE A 188 -10.25 -2.02 12.07
C PHE A 188 -9.42 -0.91 11.43
N GLY A 189 -8.18 -0.77 11.88
CA GLY A 189 -7.24 0.22 11.34
C GLY A 189 -5.80 -0.11 11.67
N GLY A 190 -4.87 0.68 11.15
CA GLY A 190 -3.47 0.66 11.58
C GLY A 190 -3.35 1.14 13.05
N ASP A 191 -2.26 0.77 13.71
CA ASP A 191 -2.07 1.13 15.13
C ASP A 191 -2.01 2.65 15.37
N ASP A 192 -1.66 3.42 14.35
CA ASP A 192 -1.73 4.88 14.36
C ASP A 192 -3.17 5.46 14.41
N GLN A 193 -4.19 4.64 14.18
CA GLN A 193 -5.61 5.01 14.20
C GLN A 193 -6.30 4.79 15.56
N TRP A 194 -5.62 4.17 16.53
CA TRP A 194 -6.23 3.74 17.79
C TRP A 194 -7.05 4.82 18.47
N SER A 195 -6.50 6.04 18.61
CA SER A 195 -7.19 7.15 19.27
C SER A 195 -8.48 7.58 18.56
N ASN A 196 -8.47 7.59 17.22
CA ASN A 196 -9.65 7.93 16.41
C ASN A 196 -10.74 6.86 16.58
N MET A 197 -10.35 5.58 16.55
CA MET A 197 -11.25 4.43 16.69
C MET A 197 -11.94 4.43 18.06
N LEU A 198 -11.19 4.71 19.14
CA LEU A 198 -11.76 4.85 20.48
C LEU A 198 -12.77 5.99 20.58
N GLY A 199 -12.58 7.07 19.82
CA GLY A 199 -13.58 8.15 19.72
C GLY A 199 -14.92 7.64 19.22
N GLY A 200 -14.91 6.76 18.21
CA GLY A 200 -16.10 6.14 17.62
C GLY A 200 -16.81 5.19 18.58
N THR A 201 -16.07 4.27 19.21
CA THR A 201 -16.65 3.36 20.21
C THR A 201 -17.30 4.11 21.38
N GLU A 202 -16.65 5.18 21.86
CA GLU A 202 -17.18 6.01 22.94
C GLU A 202 -18.41 6.83 22.51
N LEU A 203 -18.45 7.34 21.28
CA LEU A 203 -19.62 8.05 20.75
C LEU A 203 -20.84 7.13 20.66
N ILE A 204 -20.67 5.92 20.15
CA ILE A 204 -21.72 4.89 20.09
C ILE A 204 -22.24 4.57 21.50
N ARG A 205 -21.33 4.35 22.44
CA ARG A 205 -21.68 4.08 23.84
C ARG A 205 -22.49 5.20 24.46
N ARG A 206 -22.08 6.47 24.29
CA ARG A 206 -22.74 7.64 24.89
C ARG A 206 -24.08 7.95 24.26
N LYS A 207 -24.19 7.86 22.93
CA LYS A 207 -25.42 8.25 22.22
C LYS A 207 -26.45 7.13 22.16
N LEU A 208 -26.01 5.87 22.01
CA LEU A 208 -26.91 4.74 21.79
C LEU A 208 -27.01 3.78 22.99
N GLY A 209 -26.11 3.90 23.99
CA GLY A 209 -26.03 2.94 25.08
C GLY A 209 -25.64 1.53 24.59
N LYS A 210 -24.98 1.44 23.44
CA LYS A 210 -24.55 0.19 22.78
C LYS A 210 -23.03 0.06 22.84
N VAL A 211 -22.54 -1.15 22.62
CA VAL A 211 -21.12 -1.45 22.56
C VAL A 211 -20.72 -1.68 21.09
N ALA A 212 -19.59 -1.11 20.72
CA ALA A 212 -18.90 -1.39 19.47
C ALA A 212 -17.42 -1.57 19.78
N TYR A 213 -16.72 -2.33 18.93
CA TYR A 213 -15.38 -2.78 19.21
C TYR A 213 -14.38 -2.25 18.19
N ALA A 214 -13.12 -2.16 18.61
CA ALA A 214 -12.03 -1.71 17.78
C ALA A 214 -10.83 -2.64 17.92
N MET A 215 -10.16 -2.93 16.80
CA MET A 215 -8.92 -3.69 16.75
C MET A 215 -7.95 -3.01 15.78
N THR A 216 -6.73 -2.75 16.24
CA THR A 216 -5.66 -2.26 15.38
C THR A 216 -4.72 -3.37 14.94
N ILE A 217 -4.13 -3.16 13.77
CA ILE A 217 -3.09 -4.03 13.23
C ILE A 217 -1.74 -3.32 13.24
N ASN A 218 -0.69 -4.12 13.42
CA ASN A 218 0.67 -3.63 13.36
C ASN A 218 0.95 -2.95 12.02
N LEU A 219 1.70 -1.85 12.04
CA LEU A 219 2.15 -1.22 10.81
C LEU A 219 3.19 -2.08 10.11
N LEU A 220 3.15 -2.11 8.78
CA LEU A 220 4.13 -2.81 7.97
C LEU A 220 5.42 -1.99 7.93
N LEU A 221 6.33 -2.29 8.85
CA LEU A 221 7.63 -1.64 8.98
C LEU A 221 8.74 -2.61 8.54
N ASN A 222 9.78 -2.07 7.90
CA ASN A 222 11.00 -2.81 7.64
C ASN A 222 11.85 -2.92 8.93
N SER A 223 12.96 -3.66 8.87
CA SER A 223 13.92 -3.84 9.99
C SER A 223 14.57 -2.56 10.50
N GLU A 224 14.51 -1.47 9.72
CA GLU A 224 14.96 -0.13 10.13
C GLU A 224 13.85 0.70 10.80
N GLY A 225 12.65 0.14 11.00
CA GLY A 225 11.49 0.84 11.56
C GLY A 225 10.78 1.80 10.60
N LYS A 226 11.08 1.75 9.30
CA LYS A 226 10.45 2.60 8.28
C LYS A 226 9.22 1.93 7.67
N LYS A 227 8.16 2.69 7.42
CA LYS A 227 6.95 2.18 6.73
C LYS A 227 7.34 1.66 5.34
N MET A 228 6.97 0.40 5.04
CA MET A 228 7.20 -0.24 3.74
C MET A 228 6.28 0.35 2.66
N GLY A 229 6.62 0.09 1.39
CA GLY A 229 5.84 0.57 0.24
C GLY A 229 6.25 1.95 -0.26
N LYS A 230 7.33 2.52 0.26
CA LYS A 230 7.96 3.73 -0.28
C LYS A 230 9.36 3.40 -0.77
N THR A 231 9.69 3.86 -1.96
CA THR A 231 11.03 3.79 -2.55
C THR A 231 11.58 5.20 -2.74
N GLN A 232 12.83 5.32 -3.19
CA GLN A 232 13.40 6.64 -3.58
C GLN A 232 12.62 7.28 -4.74
N SER A 233 11.93 6.48 -5.55
CA SER A 233 11.11 6.92 -6.68
C SER A 233 9.63 7.13 -6.33
N GLY A 234 9.22 7.00 -5.07
CA GLY A 234 7.85 7.22 -4.60
C GLY A 234 7.19 5.97 -4.02
N ALA A 235 5.86 5.95 -4.02
CA ALA A 235 5.08 4.82 -3.51
C ALA A 235 5.11 3.64 -4.50
N VAL A 236 5.00 2.42 -3.96
CA VAL A 236 4.74 1.20 -4.74
C VAL A 236 3.23 1.04 -4.83
N TRP A 237 2.71 1.26 -6.04
CA TRP A 237 1.28 1.32 -6.31
C TRP A 237 0.70 -0.06 -6.63
N LEU A 238 -0.59 -0.24 -6.37
CA LEU A 238 -1.33 -1.44 -6.76
C LEU A 238 -1.90 -1.34 -8.20
N ASP A 239 -1.86 -0.13 -8.79
CA ASP A 239 -2.22 0.10 -10.18
C ASP A 239 -1.07 -0.35 -11.10
N PRO A 240 -1.32 -1.27 -12.06
CA PRO A 240 -0.29 -1.75 -12.98
C PRO A 240 0.25 -0.68 -13.92
N GLU A 241 -0.50 0.41 -14.17
CA GLU A 241 -0.03 1.54 -14.99
C GLU A 241 0.96 2.44 -14.24
N LYS A 242 0.95 2.43 -12.90
CA LYS A 242 1.86 3.22 -12.05
C LYS A 242 3.06 2.42 -11.54
N THR A 243 2.85 1.18 -11.20
CA THR A 243 3.89 0.20 -10.85
C THR A 243 3.58 -1.07 -11.61
N SER A 244 4.38 -1.39 -12.61
CA SER A 244 4.14 -2.59 -13.43
C SER A 244 4.13 -3.85 -12.55
N PRO A 245 3.43 -4.93 -12.94
CA PRO A 245 3.46 -6.21 -12.21
C PRO A 245 4.89 -6.72 -12.00
N PHE A 246 5.77 -6.46 -12.96
CA PHE A 246 7.18 -6.79 -12.85
C PHE A 246 7.91 -5.96 -11.78
N ASP A 247 7.74 -4.63 -11.75
CA ASP A 247 8.36 -3.77 -10.73
C ASP A 247 7.78 -4.07 -9.35
N PHE A 248 6.49 -4.37 -9.25
CA PHE A 248 5.84 -4.82 -8.03
C PHE A 248 6.45 -6.14 -7.52
N PHE A 249 6.66 -7.12 -8.42
CA PHE A 249 7.36 -8.36 -8.12
C PHE A 249 8.78 -8.11 -7.64
N GLN A 250 9.54 -7.26 -8.35
CA GLN A 250 10.92 -6.93 -7.99
C GLN A 250 11.02 -6.19 -6.66
N TYR A 251 10.06 -5.34 -6.31
CA TYR A 251 10.03 -4.70 -5.00
C TYR A 251 10.04 -5.76 -3.88
N TRP A 252 9.17 -6.75 -3.94
CA TRP A 252 9.07 -7.82 -2.95
C TRP A 252 10.24 -8.80 -3.02
N ARG A 253 10.74 -9.07 -4.21
CA ARG A 253 11.92 -9.91 -4.44
C ARG A 253 13.20 -9.31 -3.83
N ASN A 254 13.22 -7.99 -3.61
CA ASN A 254 14.36 -7.23 -3.11
C ASN A 254 14.22 -6.76 -1.65
N VAL A 255 13.26 -7.27 -0.88
CA VAL A 255 13.19 -6.99 0.56
C VAL A 255 14.41 -7.54 1.29
N ALA A 256 14.73 -6.97 2.45
CA ALA A 256 15.86 -7.45 3.25
C ALA A 256 15.62 -8.90 3.74
N ASP A 257 16.69 -9.66 3.95
CA ASP A 257 16.61 -11.04 4.47
C ASP A 257 15.91 -11.08 5.82
N SER A 258 16.14 -10.07 6.66
CA SER A 258 15.49 -9.90 7.97
C SER A 258 13.97 -9.62 7.89
N ASP A 259 13.44 -9.20 6.74
CA ASP A 259 12.06 -8.78 6.59
C ASP A 259 11.19 -9.81 5.85
N VAL A 260 11.80 -10.72 5.10
CA VAL A 260 11.07 -11.58 4.15
C VAL A 260 10.05 -12.49 4.85
N LEU A 261 10.44 -13.19 5.91
CA LEU A 261 9.55 -14.14 6.61
C LEU A 261 8.42 -13.39 7.33
N LYS A 262 8.72 -12.24 7.92
CA LYS A 262 7.71 -11.34 8.49
C LYS A 262 6.68 -10.92 7.42
N CYS A 263 7.14 -10.49 6.24
CA CYS A 263 6.25 -10.11 5.15
C CYS A 263 5.40 -11.28 4.64
N ILE A 264 5.99 -12.49 4.50
CA ILE A 264 5.25 -13.70 4.13
C ILE A 264 4.15 -13.97 5.15
N ARG A 265 4.47 -13.95 6.44
CA ARG A 265 3.54 -14.24 7.54
C ARG A 265 2.38 -13.27 7.60
N MET A 266 2.65 -11.98 7.46
CA MET A 266 1.63 -10.93 7.57
C MET A 266 0.77 -10.77 6.31
N LEU A 267 1.35 -10.90 5.13
CA LEU A 267 0.71 -10.46 3.88
C LEU A 267 0.19 -11.60 3.00
N THR A 268 0.77 -12.81 3.09
CA THR A 268 0.33 -13.92 2.24
C THR A 268 -0.79 -14.74 2.86
N PHE A 269 -1.46 -15.55 2.04
CA PHE A 269 -2.48 -16.51 2.45
C PHE A 269 -1.94 -17.94 2.53
N LEU A 270 -0.62 -18.12 2.53
CA LEU A 270 0.03 -19.40 2.71
C LEU A 270 -0.32 -20.00 4.10
N PRO A 271 -0.47 -21.34 4.20
CA PRO A 271 -0.62 -22.00 5.49
C PRO A 271 0.54 -21.67 6.44
N LEU A 272 0.23 -21.51 7.73
CA LEU A 272 1.25 -21.18 8.74
C LEU A 272 2.33 -22.26 8.83
N GLU A 273 1.95 -23.53 8.68
CA GLU A 273 2.87 -24.67 8.71
C GLU A 273 3.94 -24.57 7.59
N GLU A 274 3.57 -24.09 6.41
CA GLU A 274 4.53 -23.84 5.33
C GLU A 274 5.48 -22.69 5.67
N ILE A 275 4.96 -21.63 6.31
CA ILE A 275 5.76 -20.46 6.72
C ILE A 275 6.71 -20.86 7.85
N ASP A 276 6.22 -21.61 8.85
CA ASP A 276 7.03 -22.08 9.97
C ASP A 276 8.19 -22.98 9.50
N ALA A 277 7.96 -23.80 8.47
CA ALA A 277 9.03 -24.57 7.83
C ALA A 277 10.13 -23.71 7.18
N MET A 278 9.83 -22.45 6.85
CA MET A 278 10.83 -21.51 6.30
C MET A 278 11.65 -20.80 7.37
N GLU A 279 11.27 -20.86 8.66
CA GLU A 279 11.99 -20.15 9.73
C GLU A 279 13.44 -20.59 9.92
N SER A 280 13.76 -21.83 9.52
CA SER A 280 15.12 -22.37 9.54
C SER A 280 15.92 -22.02 8.27
N TRP A 281 15.34 -21.29 7.32
CA TRP A 281 16.00 -20.99 6.05
C TRP A 281 17.06 -19.89 6.20
N GLU A 282 18.23 -20.12 5.61
CA GLU A 282 19.37 -19.22 5.62
C GLU A 282 19.99 -19.05 4.22
N GLY A 283 20.71 -17.98 4.02
CA GLY A 283 21.51 -17.75 2.81
C GLY A 283 20.69 -17.85 1.51
N ALA A 284 21.03 -18.81 0.66
CA ALA A 284 20.37 -19.00 -0.63
C ALA A 284 18.88 -19.37 -0.52
N GLN A 285 18.46 -20.00 0.58
CA GLN A 285 17.07 -20.36 0.82
C GLN A 285 16.19 -19.12 1.03
N LEU A 286 16.72 -18.05 1.64
CA LEU A 286 16.00 -16.77 1.77
C LEU A 286 15.70 -16.14 0.40
N ASN A 287 16.52 -16.37 -0.61
CA ASN A 287 16.19 -15.93 -1.98
C ASN A 287 14.96 -16.66 -2.53
N LYS A 288 14.78 -17.94 -2.19
CA LYS A 288 13.57 -18.69 -2.54
C LYS A 288 12.35 -18.14 -1.77
N ALA A 289 12.50 -17.82 -0.48
CA ALA A 289 11.44 -17.18 0.30
C ALA A 289 11.01 -15.83 -0.28
N LYS A 290 11.97 -15.00 -0.72
CA LYS A 290 11.68 -13.73 -1.40
C LYS A 290 10.94 -13.92 -2.73
N GLU A 291 11.27 -14.98 -3.47
CA GLU A 291 10.55 -15.31 -4.70
C GLU A 291 9.12 -15.76 -4.41
N ILE A 292 8.91 -16.59 -3.38
CA ILE A 292 7.57 -16.99 -2.92
C ILE A 292 6.77 -15.75 -2.51
N LEU A 293 7.33 -14.88 -1.68
CA LEU A 293 6.69 -13.62 -1.29
C LEU A 293 6.27 -12.78 -2.50
N ALA A 294 7.22 -12.55 -3.41
CA ALA A 294 6.98 -11.73 -4.61
C ALA A 294 5.89 -12.35 -5.50
N PHE A 295 5.93 -13.67 -5.69
CA PHE A 295 4.93 -14.37 -6.49
C PHE A 295 3.54 -14.29 -5.87
N GLU A 296 3.39 -14.64 -4.59
CA GLU A 296 2.10 -14.64 -3.90
C GLU A 296 1.46 -13.25 -3.86
N LEU A 297 2.24 -12.20 -3.59
CA LEU A 297 1.71 -10.85 -3.53
C LEU A 297 1.40 -10.29 -4.93
N THR A 298 2.20 -10.60 -5.94
CA THR A 298 1.91 -10.20 -7.32
C THR A 298 0.68 -10.93 -7.85
N LYS A 299 0.54 -12.23 -7.55
CA LYS A 299 -0.66 -13.02 -7.87
C LYS A 299 -1.92 -12.42 -7.23
N LEU A 300 -1.83 -12.01 -5.97
CA LEU A 300 -2.97 -11.42 -5.26
C LEU A 300 -3.41 -10.09 -5.85
N VAL A 301 -2.48 -9.25 -6.31
CA VAL A 301 -2.77 -7.89 -6.82
C VAL A 301 -3.06 -7.89 -8.32
N HIS A 302 -2.27 -8.62 -9.12
CA HIS A 302 -2.29 -8.54 -10.58
C HIS A 302 -2.78 -9.82 -11.27
N GLY A 303 -3.00 -10.89 -10.50
CA GLY A 303 -3.40 -12.20 -11.02
C GLY A 303 -2.22 -13.14 -11.30
N GLU A 304 -2.54 -14.43 -11.45
CA GLU A 304 -1.55 -15.49 -11.55
C GLU A 304 -0.74 -15.43 -12.87
N GLU A 305 -1.37 -15.01 -13.94
CA GLU A 305 -0.72 -14.86 -15.25
C GLU A 305 0.39 -13.80 -15.19
N GLU A 306 0.08 -12.62 -14.65
CA GLU A 306 1.06 -11.53 -14.52
C GLU A 306 2.16 -11.87 -13.51
N ALA A 307 1.83 -12.56 -12.43
CA ALA A 307 2.83 -13.04 -11.47
C ALA A 307 3.80 -14.04 -12.10
N THR A 308 3.29 -14.94 -12.95
CA THR A 308 4.10 -15.91 -13.67
C THR A 308 5.01 -15.24 -14.70
N LYS A 309 4.48 -14.27 -15.46
CA LYS A 309 5.27 -13.45 -16.40
C LYS A 309 6.39 -12.72 -15.67
N ALA A 310 6.07 -12.05 -14.56
CA ALA A 310 7.03 -11.31 -13.75
C ALA A 310 8.13 -12.22 -13.16
N LYS A 311 7.76 -13.41 -12.68
CA LYS A 311 8.70 -14.41 -12.18
C LYS A 311 9.65 -14.89 -13.29
N ASN A 312 9.13 -15.27 -14.46
CA ASN A 312 9.92 -15.73 -15.59
C ASN A 312 10.88 -14.65 -16.08
N ALA A 313 10.39 -13.40 -16.21
CA ALA A 313 11.22 -12.27 -16.57
C ALA A 313 12.33 -12.01 -15.53
N SER A 314 12.03 -12.17 -14.23
CA SER A 314 13.03 -12.08 -13.17
C SER A 314 14.11 -13.14 -13.28
N HIS A 315 13.73 -14.40 -13.57
CA HIS A 315 14.70 -15.50 -13.78
C HIS A 315 15.58 -15.25 -15.01
N ALA A 316 14.99 -14.79 -16.11
CA ALA A 316 15.71 -14.48 -17.34
C ALA A 316 16.83 -13.45 -17.12
N LEU A 317 16.60 -12.47 -16.26
CA LEU A 317 17.60 -11.44 -15.90
C LEU A 317 18.85 -11.99 -15.19
N PHE A 318 18.67 -13.05 -14.40
CA PHE A 318 19.75 -13.61 -13.59
C PHE A 318 20.43 -14.82 -14.26
N ALA A 319 19.80 -15.45 -15.24
CA ALA A 319 20.32 -16.63 -15.94
C ALA A 319 21.15 -16.31 -17.18
N GLY A 320 21.32 -15.03 -17.55
CA GLY A 320 22.18 -14.62 -18.67
C GLY A 320 21.75 -15.06 -20.07
N GLY A 321 20.43 -15.23 -20.34
CA GLY A 321 19.98 -15.69 -21.64
C GLY A 321 18.49 -16.05 -21.77
N GLY A 322 17.65 -15.52 -20.88
CA GLY A 322 16.22 -15.84 -20.90
C GLY A 322 15.36 -14.82 -21.66
N ASP A 323 14.13 -15.21 -21.94
CA ASP A 323 13.12 -14.44 -22.66
C ASP A 323 12.89 -13.06 -22.01
N SER A 324 13.30 -12.00 -22.68
CA SER A 324 13.18 -10.61 -22.26
C SER A 324 11.83 -9.98 -22.61
N ALA A 325 10.86 -10.76 -23.09
CA ALA A 325 9.59 -10.27 -23.64
C ALA A 325 8.69 -9.53 -22.58
N HIS A 326 8.93 -9.78 -21.31
CA HIS A 326 8.11 -9.21 -20.20
C HIS A 326 8.86 -8.25 -19.28
N MET A 327 10.05 -7.78 -19.72
CA MET A 327 10.80 -6.76 -18.97
C MET A 327 10.21 -5.35 -19.17
N PRO A 328 10.38 -4.42 -18.19
CA PRO A 328 10.15 -3.03 -18.45
C PRO A 328 10.90 -2.60 -19.71
N THR A 329 10.17 -2.05 -20.66
CA THR A 329 10.74 -1.73 -21.98
C THR A 329 10.61 -0.23 -22.22
N THR A 330 11.69 0.41 -22.62
CA THR A 330 11.69 1.76 -23.18
C THR A 330 11.83 1.66 -24.68
N GLU A 331 10.84 2.19 -25.39
CA GLU A 331 10.89 2.32 -26.85
C GLU A 331 11.56 3.64 -27.19
N LEU A 332 12.63 3.56 -27.96
CA LEU A 332 13.28 4.70 -28.59
C LEU A 332 12.87 4.74 -30.05
N SER A 333 12.71 5.95 -30.59
CA SER A 333 12.42 6.17 -32.01
C SER A 333 13.68 6.49 -32.79
N ALA A 334 13.63 6.37 -34.11
CA ALA A 334 14.71 6.82 -34.98
C ALA A 334 15.05 8.31 -34.76
N ALA A 335 14.07 9.12 -34.33
CA ALA A 335 14.28 10.54 -34.01
C ALA A 335 15.18 10.75 -32.78
N ASP A 336 15.27 9.78 -31.87
CA ASP A 336 16.16 9.84 -30.69
C ASP A 336 17.63 9.74 -31.08
N PHE A 337 17.91 9.28 -32.30
CA PHE A 337 19.23 9.11 -32.92
C PHE A 337 19.46 10.10 -34.09
N ALA A 338 18.57 11.08 -34.28
CA ALA A 338 18.61 11.99 -35.44
C ALA A 338 19.91 12.82 -35.54
N ASP A 339 20.53 13.12 -34.38
CA ASP A 339 21.79 13.86 -34.29
C ASP A 339 23.03 12.93 -34.25
N GLY A 340 22.85 11.63 -34.51
CA GLY A 340 23.90 10.61 -34.43
C GLY A 340 23.70 9.63 -33.28
N ASP A 341 24.79 9.07 -32.77
CA ASP A 341 24.77 8.09 -31.69
C ASP A 341 24.23 8.69 -30.38
N LEU A 342 23.41 7.94 -29.66
CA LEU A 342 22.86 8.34 -28.36
C LEU A 342 23.86 8.03 -27.24
N ASP A 343 24.27 9.05 -26.49
CA ASP A 343 25.20 8.88 -25.37
C ASP A 343 24.55 8.14 -24.19
N ILE A 344 25.38 7.40 -23.42
CA ILE A 344 24.93 6.57 -22.28
C ILE A 344 24.19 7.35 -21.21
N LEU A 345 24.54 8.64 -21.01
CA LEU A 345 23.89 9.48 -20.00
C LEU A 345 22.47 9.82 -20.44
N SER A 346 22.28 10.15 -21.72
CA SER A 346 20.95 10.36 -22.32
C SER A 346 20.14 9.08 -22.32
N LEU A 347 20.75 7.95 -22.62
CA LEU A 347 20.09 6.63 -22.61
C LEU A 347 19.57 6.30 -21.20
N LEU A 348 20.35 6.53 -20.15
CA LEU A 348 19.94 6.34 -18.75
C LEU A 348 18.81 7.27 -18.32
N VAL A 349 18.79 8.50 -18.80
CA VAL A 349 17.72 9.46 -18.49
C VAL A 349 16.43 9.13 -19.25
N LYS A 350 16.52 8.88 -20.57
CA LYS A 350 15.36 8.53 -21.40
C LYS A 350 14.71 7.21 -20.96
N SER A 351 15.50 6.27 -20.48
CA SER A 351 15.01 4.99 -19.95
C SER A 351 14.45 5.08 -18.52
N GLY A 352 14.47 6.25 -17.88
CA GLY A 352 14.01 6.43 -16.51
C GLY A 352 14.93 5.80 -15.44
N LEU A 353 16.06 5.23 -15.83
CA LEU A 353 17.04 4.67 -14.88
C LEU A 353 17.79 5.74 -14.08
N ALA A 354 17.87 6.96 -14.58
CA ALA A 354 18.43 8.11 -13.89
C ALA A 354 17.52 9.33 -14.01
N PRO A 355 17.31 10.09 -12.91
CA PRO A 355 16.45 11.28 -12.93
C PRO A 355 17.09 12.48 -13.62
N SER A 356 18.41 12.44 -13.84
CA SER A 356 19.16 13.53 -14.49
C SER A 356 20.48 13.04 -15.08
N ARG A 357 21.04 13.81 -16.01
CA ARG A 357 22.36 13.53 -16.61
C ARG A 357 23.49 13.53 -15.56
N SER A 358 23.39 14.37 -14.52
CA SER A 358 24.38 14.40 -13.43
C SER A 358 24.33 13.12 -12.59
N ASP A 359 23.14 12.57 -12.36
CA ASP A 359 22.97 11.30 -11.64
C ASP A 359 23.40 10.10 -12.50
N ALA A 360 23.09 10.14 -13.80
CA ALA A 360 23.57 9.15 -14.76
C ALA A 360 25.10 9.10 -14.81
N ARG A 361 25.76 10.27 -14.87
CA ARG A 361 27.23 10.36 -14.84
C ARG A 361 27.83 9.69 -13.62
N ARG A 362 27.34 10.02 -12.43
CA ARG A 362 27.79 9.40 -11.18
C ARG A 362 27.65 7.88 -11.20
N ALA A 363 26.54 7.37 -11.75
CA ALA A 363 26.30 5.94 -11.84
C ALA A 363 27.32 5.24 -12.77
N VAL A 364 27.69 5.85 -13.90
CA VAL A 364 28.71 5.32 -14.80
C VAL A 364 30.09 5.38 -14.16
N GLU A 365 30.49 6.52 -13.58
CA GLU A 365 31.79 6.71 -12.90
C GLU A 365 31.98 5.73 -11.74
N GLN A 366 30.93 5.40 -11.01
CA GLN A 366 30.93 4.39 -9.95
C GLN A 366 30.95 2.94 -10.49
N GLY A 367 30.94 2.75 -11.81
CA GLY A 367 30.91 1.45 -12.45
C GLY A 367 29.63 0.67 -12.20
N GLY A 368 28.53 1.39 -11.93
CA GLY A 368 27.21 0.81 -11.65
C GLY A 368 26.32 0.64 -12.89
N VAL A 369 26.85 0.80 -14.11
CA VAL A 369 26.07 0.70 -15.34
C VAL A 369 26.58 -0.42 -16.21
N SER A 370 25.67 -1.23 -16.81
CA SER A 370 25.99 -2.19 -17.84
C SER A 370 24.92 -2.18 -18.96
N LEU A 371 25.33 -2.41 -20.19
CA LEU A 371 24.48 -2.61 -21.34
C LEU A 371 24.78 -4.02 -21.91
N ALA A 372 23.77 -4.84 -22.10
CA ALA A 372 23.90 -6.24 -22.54
C ALA A 372 24.91 -7.04 -21.71
N ASP A 373 24.90 -6.84 -20.37
CA ASP A 373 25.81 -7.41 -19.38
C ASP A 373 27.29 -6.91 -19.46
N GLU A 374 27.63 -6.11 -20.45
CA GLU A 374 28.92 -5.43 -20.52
C GLU A 374 28.93 -4.17 -19.68
N LYS A 375 29.98 -4.03 -18.84
CA LYS A 375 30.10 -2.88 -17.94
C LYS A 375 30.48 -1.63 -18.73
N VAL A 376 29.68 -0.57 -18.55
CA VAL A 376 29.96 0.74 -19.15
C VAL A 376 30.69 1.60 -18.14
N THR A 377 31.93 1.96 -18.43
CA THR A 377 32.78 2.78 -17.56
C THR A 377 33.13 4.14 -18.17
N ASP A 378 32.91 4.31 -19.46
CA ASP A 378 33.14 5.58 -20.14
C ASP A 378 31.84 6.41 -20.19
N ILE A 379 31.88 7.58 -19.57
CA ILE A 379 30.77 8.55 -19.57
C ILE A 379 30.46 9.13 -20.98
N ARG A 380 31.38 8.95 -21.93
CA ARG A 380 31.23 9.38 -23.31
C ARG A 380 30.80 8.26 -24.24
N ALA A 381 30.61 7.05 -23.72
CA ALA A 381 30.12 5.92 -24.52
C ALA A 381 28.82 6.31 -25.23
N SER A 382 28.74 6.05 -26.51
CA SER A 382 27.57 6.32 -27.35
C SER A 382 27.26 5.10 -28.21
N TYR A 383 26.00 4.98 -28.59
CA TYR A 383 25.45 3.81 -29.27
C TYR A 383 24.55 4.26 -30.40
N ASN A 384 24.71 3.69 -31.59
CA ASN A 384 23.79 3.89 -32.69
C ASN A 384 22.56 2.97 -32.55
N ALA A 385 21.54 3.24 -33.34
CA ALA A 385 20.28 2.48 -33.30
C ALA A 385 20.47 0.97 -33.57
N ASP A 386 21.41 0.63 -34.45
CA ASP A 386 21.66 -0.75 -34.89
C ASP A 386 22.17 -1.66 -33.78
N VAL A 387 22.86 -1.10 -32.79
CA VAL A 387 23.37 -1.83 -31.61
C VAL A 387 22.25 -2.55 -30.87
N PHE A 388 21.04 -1.98 -30.84
CA PHE A 388 19.92 -2.53 -30.08
C PHE A 388 19.23 -3.70 -30.79
N GLY A 389 19.40 -3.86 -32.09
CA GLY A 389 18.81 -4.95 -32.88
C GLY A 389 17.27 -5.05 -32.74
N ALA A 390 16.72 -6.09 -33.32
CA ALA A 390 15.26 -6.32 -33.31
C ALA A 390 14.74 -6.69 -31.88
N ASP A 391 15.58 -7.41 -31.12
CA ASP A 391 15.20 -7.93 -29.81
C ASP A 391 15.47 -6.90 -28.66
N GLY A 392 16.14 -5.79 -28.96
CA GLY A 392 16.54 -4.80 -27.96
C GLY A 392 17.66 -5.27 -27.02
N LEU A 393 18.21 -4.35 -26.21
CA LEU A 393 19.25 -4.63 -25.23
C LEU A 393 18.83 -4.24 -23.82
N VAL A 394 19.31 -4.98 -22.82
CA VAL A 394 19.05 -4.70 -21.41
C VAL A 394 20.08 -3.72 -20.89
N LEU A 395 19.60 -2.53 -20.45
CA LEU A 395 20.39 -1.53 -19.74
C LEU A 395 20.16 -1.70 -18.24
N LYS A 396 21.25 -1.82 -17.47
CA LYS A 396 21.20 -2.00 -16.01
C LYS A 396 21.87 -0.84 -15.29
N ARG A 397 21.30 -0.45 -14.15
CA ARG A 397 21.91 0.48 -13.19
C ARG A 397 21.94 -0.13 -11.80
N GLY A 398 23.13 -0.46 -11.32
CA GLY A 398 23.33 -1.24 -10.10
C GLY A 398 22.77 -2.65 -10.23
N LYS A 399 22.50 -3.27 -9.08
CA LYS A 399 22.01 -4.66 -9.03
C LYS A 399 20.48 -4.79 -9.15
N LYS A 400 19.74 -3.66 -9.08
CA LYS A 400 18.28 -3.67 -8.85
C LYS A 400 17.47 -2.91 -9.90
N LYS A 401 18.06 -2.07 -10.73
CA LYS A 401 17.36 -1.27 -11.74
C LYS A 401 17.82 -1.66 -13.12
N PHE A 402 16.88 -1.99 -14.01
CA PHE A 402 17.16 -2.35 -15.40
C PHE A 402 15.92 -2.11 -16.25
N VAL A 403 16.14 -1.98 -17.54
CA VAL A 403 15.12 -1.76 -18.56
C VAL A 403 15.61 -2.33 -19.88
N LYS A 404 14.73 -2.88 -20.68
CA LYS A 404 15.00 -3.28 -22.05
C LYS A 404 14.84 -2.05 -22.95
N ILE A 405 15.84 -1.76 -23.77
CA ILE A 405 15.78 -0.70 -24.77
C ILE A 405 15.47 -1.34 -26.12
N VAL A 406 14.42 -0.89 -26.76
CA VAL A 406 14.01 -1.30 -28.11
C VAL A 406 13.95 -0.06 -28.98
N VAL A 407 14.46 -0.14 -30.21
CA VAL A 407 14.39 0.94 -31.20
C VAL A 407 13.35 0.57 -32.26
N LYS A 408 12.38 1.48 -32.46
CA LYS A 408 11.33 1.35 -33.51
C LYS A 408 11.46 2.41 -34.60
#